data_709e4f3beef8fc05d07adc872ff8b2ee
#
_entry.id   709e4f3beef8fc05d07adc872ff8b2ee
#
_cell.length_a   1.000
_cell.length_b   1.000
_cell.length_c   1.000
_cell.angle_alpha   90.00
_cell.angle_beta   90.00
_cell.angle_gamma   90.00
#
_symmetry.space_group_name_H-M   'P 1'
#
loop_
_entity.id
_entity.type
_entity.pdbx_description
1 polymer ?
#
loop_
_entity_poly.entity_id
_entity_poly.type
_entity_poly.pdbx_seq_one_letter_code
_entity_poly.pdbx_strand_id
1 'polypeptide(L)'
;MLGTKLAFSTAYHPQTDGLAERMIQTMEDILRRFCAYGMEYKDHEGYTHYWVTLLPAVQLAYNTSQSSTTGRTPALIEEGWNPLLPMDQLKKNLLTIHPTAKDFHEMWKRACDTAAKCIAEAKDYNKPRWDKTHIEPDFEEGDQVLVSTLKFNNLKGPKKMRDSFVGPFTIIKLVGKNAVELKLTEEFSRKHPVFPVSLVKPYFQTEEGKFPSRKKNLTPPEIVEVEDSPGPVSKIIRARKIRLNGKDQRQYLVRFKN
;
A
#
# COMPACT_ATOMS: atom_id res chain seq x y z
N MET A 1 -10.46 25.22 -9.09
CA MET A 1 -10.54 23.98 -8.28
C MET A 1 -10.36 22.80 -9.22
N LEU A 2 -9.47 21.86 -8.92
CA LEU A 2 -9.15 20.70 -9.79
C LEU A 2 -10.23 19.61 -9.82
N GLY A 3 -11.36 19.77 -9.11
CA GLY A 3 -12.45 18.77 -9.09
C GLY A 3 -12.07 17.42 -8.47
N THR A 4 -10.98 17.34 -7.71
CA THR A 4 -10.48 16.11 -7.09
C THR A 4 -11.49 15.59 -6.05
N LYS A 5 -11.84 14.31 -6.16
CA LYS A 5 -12.68 13.61 -5.19
C LYS A 5 -11.78 12.78 -4.27
N LEU A 6 -12.04 12.86 -2.96
CA LEU A 6 -11.37 12.01 -1.98
C LEU A 6 -11.97 10.61 -2.02
N ALA A 7 -11.11 9.59 -2.15
CA ALA A 7 -11.47 8.18 -2.09
C ALA A 7 -10.53 7.49 -1.09
N PHE A 8 -11.02 7.24 0.12
CA PHE A 8 -10.24 6.58 1.17
C PHE A 8 -10.26 5.06 1.00
N SER A 9 -9.13 4.43 1.22
CA SER A 9 -9.05 2.97 1.32
C SER A 9 -9.65 2.50 2.65
N THR A 10 -10.25 1.30 2.64
CA THR A 10 -10.72 0.68 3.88
C THR A 10 -9.54 0.18 4.72
N ALA A 11 -9.71 0.18 6.05
CA ALA A 11 -8.71 -0.36 6.96
C ALA A 11 -8.39 -1.83 6.63
N TYR A 12 -7.17 -2.27 6.90
CA TYR A 12 -6.68 -3.65 6.68
C TYR A 12 -6.74 -4.18 5.23
N HIS A 13 -7.05 -3.34 4.24
CA HIS A 13 -7.14 -3.72 2.83
C HIS A 13 -6.21 -2.87 1.95
N PRO A 14 -4.89 -3.10 2.00
CA PRO A 14 -3.92 -2.35 1.21
C PRO A 14 -4.16 -2.50 -0.30
N GLN A 15 -4.73 -3.61 -0.75
CA GLN A 15 -5.05 -3.87 -2.16
C GLN A 15 -5.96 -2.80 -2.79
N THR A 16 -6.66 -2.01 -1.99
CA THR A 16 -7.43 -0.86 -2.51
C THR A 16 -6.53 0.16 -3.21
N ASP A 17 -5.27 0.26 -2.77
CA ASP A 17 -4.22 1.11 -3.36
C ASP A 17 -3.17 0.29 -4.13
N GLY A 18 -3.59 -0.81 -4.73
CA GLY A 18 -2.69 -1.77 -5.40
C GLY A 18 -1.88 -1.17 -6.55
N LEU A 19 -2.35 -0.07 -7.18
CA LEU A 19 -1.59 0.65 -8.20
C LEU A 19 -0.35 1.31 -7.60
N ALA A 20 -0.51 2.06 -6.50
CA ALA A 20 0.60 2.71 -5.81
C ALA A 20 1.58 1.68 -5.23
N GLU A 21 1.08 0.58 -4.64
CA GLU A 21 1.94 -0.50 -4.15
C GLU A 21 2.77 -1.13 -5.28
N ARG A 22 2.18 -1.36 -6.45
CA ARG A 22 2.91 -1.88 -7.61
C ARG A 22 3.95 -0.89 -8.12
N MET A 23 3.64 0.40 -8.13
CA MET A 23 4.58 1.44 -8.51
C MET A 23 5.78 1.48 -7.56
N ILE A 24 5.52 1.43 -6.24
CA ILE A 24 6.57 1.38 -5.22
C ILE A 24 7.47 0.14 -5.43
N GLN A 25 6.89 -1.05 -5.65
CA GLN A 25 7.66 -2.26 -5.95
C GLN A 25 8.57 -2.08 -7.18
N THR A 26 8.05 -1.46 -8.25
CA THR A 26 8.84 -1.21 -9.46
C THR A 26 9.99 -0.24 -9.17
N MET A 27 9.75 0.81 -8.39
CA MET A 27 10.78 1.76 -7.97
C MET A 27 11.84 1.09 -7.08
N GLU A 28 11.43 0.24 -6.15
CA GLU A 28 12.34 -0.54 -5.31
C GLU A 28 13.21 -1.50 -6.13
N ASP A 29 12.63 -2.14 -7.16
CA ASP A 29 13.37 -3.04 -8.05
C ASP A 29 14.42 -2.29 -8.89
N ILE A 30 14.08 -1.10 -9.38
CA ILE A 30 15.03 -0.22 -10.07
C ILE A 30 16.14 0.20 -9.11
N LEU A 31 15.78 0.67 -7.91
CA LEU A 31 16.72 1.11 -6.89
C LEU A 31 17.66 -0.01 -6.47
N ARG A 32 17.14 -1.24 -6.27
CA ARG A 32 17.93 -2.42 -5.92
C ARG A 32 19.00 -2.73 -6.97
N ARG A 33 18.67 -2.58 -8.25
CA ARG A 33 19.63 -2.75 -9.34
C ARG A 33 20.74 -1.70 -9.28
N PHE A 34 20.40 -0.44 -9.08
CA PHE A 34 21.41 0.62 -8.91
C PHE A 34 22.33 0.35 -7.72
N CYS A 35 21.79 -0.05 -6.58
CA CYS A 35 22.57 -0.39 -5.39
C CYS A 35 23.44 -1.64 -5.60
N ALA A 36 22.94 -2.67 -6.31
CA ALA A 36 23.68 -3.90 -6.59
C ALA A 36 24.90 -3.69 -7.50
N TYR A 37 24.86 -2.67 -8.38
CA TYR A 37 26.00 -2.30 -9.21
C TYR A 37 27.03 -1.43 -8.49
N GLY A 38 26.94 -1.30 -7.16
CA GLY A 38 27.92 -0.57 -6.35
C GLY A 38 27.97 0.92 -6.68
N MET A 39 26.86 1.51 -7.14
CA MET A 39 26.73 2.94 -7.33
C MET A 39 26.65 3.66 -5.98
N GLU A 40 27.74 3.57 -5.23
CA GLU A 40 27.99 4.46 -4.10
C GLU A 40 28.38 5.81 -4.67
N TYR A 41 27.48 6.77 -4.59
CA TYR A 41 27.85 8.15 -4.89
C TYR A 41 28.51 8.74 -3.65
N LYS A 42 29.78 9.10 -3.81
CA LYS A 42 30.49 9.93 -2.82
C LYS A 42 30.36 11.39 -3.24
N ASP A 43 29.83 12.22 -2.35
CA ASP A 43 29.83 13.65 -2.60
C ASP A 43 31.26 14.22 -2.56
N HIS A 44 31.40 15.53 -2.84
CA HIS A 44 32.69 16.24 -2.81
C HIS A 44 33.33 16.26 -1.42
N GLU A 45 32.55 15.93 -0.37
CA GLU A 45 33.03 15.87 1.01
C GLU A 45 33.39 14.43 1.45
N GLY A 46 33.21 13.45 0.54
CA GLY A 46 33.56 12.04 0.78
C GLY A 46 32.52 11.25 1.57
N TYR A 47 31.33 11.82 1.81
CA TYR A 47 30.22 11.09 2.45
C TYR A 47 29.56 10.14 1.44
N THR A 48 29.40 8.90 1.84
CA THR A 48 28.66 7.93 1.05
C THR A 48 27.17 8.25 1.13
N HIS A 49 26.61 8.72 0.02
CA HIS A 49 25.18 8.94 -0.09
C HIS A 49 24.50 7.63 -0.47
N TYR A 50 23.65 7.20 0.43
CA TYR A 50 22.85 5.99 0.26
C TYR A 50 21.75 6.21 -0.80
N TRP A 51 20.94 5.22 -1.01
CA TRP A 51 19.85 5.12 -1.98
C TRP A 51 19.02 6.41 -2.18
N VAL A 52 18.95 7.30 -1.20
CA VAL A 52 18.20 8.57 -1.27
C VAL A 52 18.67 9.46 -2.44
N THR A 53 19.99 9.49 -2.72
CA THR A 53 20.55 10.30 -3.82
C THR A 53 20.26 9.70 -5.20
N LEU A 54 19.89 8.42 -5.24
CA LEU A 54 19.52 7.73 -6.45
C LEU A 54 18.05 7.93 -6.85
N LEU A 55 17.21 8.45 -5.94
CA LEU A 55 15.78 8.63 -6.20
C LEU A 55 15.46 9.47 -7.45
N PRO A 56 16.14 10.60 -7.74
CA PRO A 56 15.90 11.34 -8.97
C PRO A 56 16.20 10.52 -10.23
N ALA A 57 17.25 9.69 -10.20
CA ALA A 57 17.59 8.81 -11.32
C ALA A 57 16.55 7.69 -11.48
N VAL A 58 16.05 7.14 -10.38
CA VAL A 58 14.97 6.13 -10.37
C VAL A 58 13.68 6.73 -10.94
N GLN A 59 13.33 7.96 -10.52
CA GLN A 59 12.17 8.68 -11.03
C GLN A 59 12.29 8.93 -12.54
N LEU A 60 13.44 9.38 -13.00
CA LEU A 60 13.70 9.60 -14.42
C LEU A 60 13.58 8.29 -15.21
N ALA A 61 14.20 7.21 -14.72
CA ALA A 61 14.13 5.90 -15.36
C ALA A 61 12.70 5.38 -15.46
N TYR A 62 11.91 5.53 -14.39
CA TYR A 62 10.51 5.14 -14.38
C TYR A 62 9.68 5.98 -15.36
N ASN A 63 9.78 7.30 -15.30
CA ASN A 63 8.98 8.22 -16.11
C ASN A 63 9.31 8.16 -17.60
N THR A 64 10.51 7.73 -17.97
CA THR A 64 10.93 7.56 -19.38
C THR A 64 10.77 6.13 -19.89
N SER A 65 10.43 5.17 -19.03
CA SER A 65 10.16 3.79 -19.43
C SER A 65 8.74 3.65 -19.97
N GLN A 66 8.60 2.85 -21.04
CA GLN A 66 7.30 2.58 -21.65
C GLN A 66 6.49 1.62 -20.76
N SER A 67 5.28 2.03 -20.39
CA SER A 67 4.34 1.18 -19.65
C SER A 67 3.75 0.12 -20.58
N SER A 68 3.77 -1.15 -20.16
CA SER A 68 3.17 -2.25 -20.93
C SER A 68 1.64 -2.12 -21.10
N THR A 69 0.98 -1.44 -20.17
CA THR A 69 -0.48 -1.24 -20.20
C THR A 69 -0.88 -0.13 -21.15
N THR A 70 -0.17 1.00 -21.12
CA THR A 70 -0.55 2.19 -21.92
C THR A 70 0.20 2.28 -23.24
N GLY A 71 1.29 1.53 -23.41
CA GLY A 71 2.19 1.64 -24.55
C GLY A 71 2.89 2.99 -24.66
N ARG A 72 2.84 3.80 -23.60
CA ARG A 72 3.40 5.16 -23.53
C ARG A 72 4.22 5.34 -22.28
N THR A 73 5.10 6.32 -22.27
CA THR A 73 5.85 6.71 -21.08
C THR A 73 4.99 7.58 -20.17
N PRO A 74 5.12 7.49 -18.85
CA PRO A 74 4.44 8.39 -17.91
C PRO A 74 4.69 9.86 -18.21
N ALA A 75 5.94 10.24 -18.51
CA ALA A 75 6.30 11.62 -18.85
C ALA A 75 5.52 12.15 -20.07
N LEU A 76 5.37 11.35 -21.12
CA LEU A 76 4.62 11.76 -22.30
C LEU A 76 3.13 12.00 -22.00
N ILE A 77 2.54 11.20 -21.10
CA ILE A 77 1.13 11.34 -20.73
C ILE A 77 0.91 12.55 -19.81
N GLU A 78 1.81 12.77 -18.87
CA GLU A 78 1.70 13.82 -17.86
C GLU A 78 2.13 15.18 -18.42
N GLU A 79 3.32 15.25 -19.04
CA GLU A 79 3.96 16.49 -19.48
C GLU A 79 3.76 16.77 -20.97
N GLY A 80 3.33 15.77 -21.76
CA GLY A 80 3.16 15.86 -23.21
C GLY A 80 4.46 15.68 -24.00
N TRP A 81 5.59 15.41 -23.35
CA TRP A 81 6.89 15.19 -23.99
C TRP A 81 7.75 14.23 -23.16
N ASN A 82 8.76 13.65 -23.79
CA ASN A 82 9.73 12.84 -23.10
C ASN A 82 10.98 13.67 -22.79
N PRO A 83 11.51 13.66 -21.56
CA PRO A 83 12.76 14.34 -21.25
C PRO A 83 13.92 13.75 -22.07
N LEU A 84 14.82 14.62 -22.52
CA LEU A 84 16.01 14.20 -23.24
C LEU A 84 16.98 13.49 -22.30
N LEU A 85 17.32 12.26 -22.63
CA LEU A 85 18.33 11.50 -21.91
C LEU A 85 19.72 11.79 -22.46
N PRO A 86 20.80 11.63 -21.67
CA PRO A 86 22.17 11.78 -22.14
C PRO A 86 22.48 10.98 -23.41
N MET A 87 21.88 9.78 -23.52
CA MET A 87 22.01 8.93 -24.70
C MET A 87 21.38 9.53 -25.97
N ASP A 88 20.38 10.38 -25.84
CA ASP A 88 19.71 11.00 -26.97
C ASP A 88 20.54 12.10 -27.58
N GLN A 89 21.47 12.70 -26.83
CA GLN A 89 22.43 13.69 -27.36
C GLN A 89 23.37 13.08 -28.41
N LEU A 90 23.58 11.77 -28.38
CA LEU A 90 24.37 11.04 -29.38
C LEU A 90 23.62 10.87 -30.72
N LYS A 91 22.30 11.00 -30.69
CA LYS A 91 21.45 10.93 -31.89
C LYS A 91 21.44 12.29 -32.57
N LYS A 92 22.40 12.55 -33.48
CA LYS A 92 22.61 13.82 -34.21
C LYS A 92 21.39 14.37 -34.99
N ASN A 93 20.25 13.62 -35.04
CA ASN A 93 19.08 13.98 -35.83
C ASN A 93 17.86 14.40 -34.99
N LEU A 94 18.02 14.65 -33.70
CA LEU A 94 16.99 15.31 -32.88
C LEU A 94 17.02 16.82 -33.21
N LEU A 95 16.76 17.15 -34.48
CA LEU A 95 16.33 18.48 -34.85
C LEU A 95 15.06 18.74 -34.07
N THR A 96 15.16 19.63 -33.12
CA THR A 96 14.08 20.18 -32.32
C THR A 96 13.07 20.86 -33.25
N ILE A 97 12.18 20.08 -33.81
CA ILE A 97 10.94 20.62 -34.37
C ILE A 97 10.15 21.01 -33.12
N HIS A 98 10.17 22.28 -32.78
CA HIS A 98 9.31 22.82 -31.74
C HIS A 98 7.88 22.83 -32.32
N PRO A 99 6.99 21.92 -31.91
CA PRO A 99 5.61 21.96 -32.37
C PRO A 99 4.98 23.28 -31.92
N THR A 100 4.07 23.81 -32.72
CA THR A 100 3.26 24.94 -32.27
C THR A 100 2.43 24.48 -31.05
N ALA A 101 1.97 25.41 -30.22
CA ALA A 101 1.17 25.07 -29.05
C ALA A 101 -0.09 24.25 -29.42
N LYS A 102 -0.66 24.49 -30.62
CA LYS A 102 -1.79 23.74 -31.15
C LYS A 102 -1.42 22.30 -31.50
N ASP A 103 -0.31 22.10 -32.21
CA ASP A 103 0.19 20.77 -32.59
C ASP A 103 0.58 19.97 -31.37
N PHE A 104 1.18 20.63 -30.35
CA PHE A 104 1.49 20.03 -29.05
C PHE A 104 0.23 19.54 -28.35
N HIS A 105 -0.81 20.37 -28.27
CA HIS A 105 -2.07 20.00 -27.61
C HIS A 105 -2.74 18.81 -28.32
N GLU A 106 -2.77 18.79 -29.63
CA GLU A 106 -3.34 17.67 -30.40
C GLU A 106 -2.53 16.38 -30.18
N MET A 107 -1.22 16.46 -30.20
CA MET A 107 -0.35 15.31 -29.98
C MET A 107 -0.51 14.75 -28.57
N TRP A 108 -0.52 15.62 -27.57
CA TRP A 108 -0.76 15.23 -26.17
C TRP A 108 -2.13 14.59 -25.98
N LYS A 109 -3.18 15.20 -26.54
CA LYS A 109 -4.54 14.64 -26.50
C LYS A 109 -4.62 13.24 -27.11
N ARG A 110 -4.00 13.05 -28.29
CA ARG A 110 -3.93 11.71 -28.93
C ARG A 110 -3.18 10.70 -28.06
N ALA A 111 -2.13 11.10 -27.36
CA ALA A 111 -1.40 10.22 -26.44
C ALA A 111 -2.28 9.80 -25.24
N CYS A 112 -3.01 10.74 -24.65
CA CYS A 112 -3.96 10.46 -23.57
C CYS A 112 -5.11 9.57 -24.01
N ASP A 113 -5.72 9.85 -25.17
CA ASP A 113 -6.82 9.05 -25.73
C ASP A 113 -6.37 7.61 -26.02
N THR A 114 -5.15 7.44 -26.54
CA THR A 114 -4.57 6.11 -26.79
C THR A 114 -4.35 5.37 -25.47
N ALA A 115 -3.78 6.03 -24.47
CA ALA A 115 -3.55 5.44 -23.15
C ALA A 115 -4.88 5.02 -22.49
N ALA A 116 -5.92 5.86 -22.57
CA ALA A 116 -7.24 5.55 -22.04
C ALA A 116 -7.86 4.31 -22.71
N LYS A 117 -7.73 4.17 -24.02
CA LYS A 117 -8.17 2.97 -24.75
C LYS A 117 -7.42 1.72 -24.29
N CYS A 118 -6.10 1.77 -24.23
CA CYS A 118 -5.28 0.64 -23.77
C CYS A 118 -5.62 0.22 -22.35
N ILE A 119 -5.89 1.18 -21.45
CA ILE A 119 -6.32 0.88 -20.07
C ILE A 119 -7.68 0.18 -20.07
N ALA A 120 -8.64 0.65 -20.89
CA ALA A 120 -9.95 0.02 -21.00
C ALA A 120 -9.84 -1.43 -21.52
N GLU A 121 -9.08 -1.66 -22.58
CA GLU A 121 -8.80 -2.99 -23.14
C GLU A 121 -8.12 -3.92 -22.11
N ALA A 122 -7.11 -3.42 -21.38
CA ALA A 122 -6.44 -4.18 -20.32
C ALA A 122 -7.42 -4.55 -19.19
N LYS A 123 -8.32 -3.64 -18.82
CA LYS A 123 -9.36 -3.89 -17.81
C LYS A 123 -10.32 -4.99 -18.29
N ASP A 124 -10.82 -4.90 -19.52
CA ASP A 124 -11.75 -5.88 -20.09
C ASP A 124 -11.11 -7.27 -20.24
N TYR A 125 -9.82 -7.32 -20.57
CA TYR A 125 -9.04 -8.57 -20.62
C TYR A 125 -8.83 -9.21 -19.23
N ASN A 126 -8.60 -8.40 -18.20
CA ASN A 126 -8.31 -8.90 -16.86
C ASN A 126 -9.58 -9.24 -16.07
N LYS A 127 -10.70 -8.54 -16.30
CA LYS A 127 -11.94 -8.72 -15.55
C LYS A 127 -12.45 -10.17 -15.50
N PRO A 128 -12.58 -10.92 -16.61
CA PRO A 128 -13.08 -12.29 -16.55
C PRO A 128 -12.18 -13.25 -15.77
N ARG A 129 -10.87 -12.96 -15.71
CA ARG A 129 -9.90 -13.76 -14.93
C ARG A 129 -10.06 -13.49 -13.44
N TRP A 130 -10.27 -12.23 -13.09
CA TRP A 130 -10.53 -11.81 -11.73
C TRP A 130 -11.84 -12.40 -11.21
N ASP A 131 -12.92 -12.25 -11.97
CA ASP A 131 -14.27 -12.69 -11.60
C ASP A 131 -14.34 -14.22 -11.37
N LYS A 132 -13.51 -15.02 -12.05
CA LYS A 132 -13.43 -16.48 -11.83
C LYS A 132 -12.94 -16.87 -10.43
N THR A 133 -12.10 -16.05 -9.81
CA THR A 133 -11.45 -16.35 -8.53
C THR A 133 -12.05 -15.55 -7.37
N HIS A 134 -12.86 -14.53 -7.67
CA HIS A 134 -13.44 -13.64 -6.67
C HIS A 134 -14.96 -13.78 -6.69
N ILE A 135 -15.49 -14.47 -5.69
CA ILE A 135 -16.93 -14.59 -5.46
C ILE A 135 -17.34 -13.41 -4.60
N GLU A 136 -18.36 -12.66 -5.02
CA GLU A 136 -18.97 -11.63 -4.17
C GLU A 136 -19.67 -12.36 -3.01
N PRO A 137 -19.28 -12.15 -1.75
CA PRO A 137 -19.95 -12.74 -0.62
C PRO A 137 -21.28 -12.02 -0.38
N ASP A 138 -22.27 -12.81 -0.06
CA ASP A 138 -23.62 -12.34 0.23
C ASP A 138 -23.75 -12.19 1.75
N PHE A 139 -23.43 -10.99 2.26
CA PHE A 139 -23.58 -10.64 3.68
C PHE A 139 -24.69 -9.61 3.83
N GLU A 140 -25.49 -9.79 4.89
CA GLU A 140 -26.54 -8.86 5.30
C GLU A 140 -26.22 -8.19 6.64
N GLU A 141 -26.86 -7.05 6.89
CA GLU A 141 -26.80 -6.39 8.20
C GLU A 141 -27.47 -7.28 9.27
N GLY A 142 -26.76 -7.51 10.37
CA GLY A 142 -27.22 -8.44 11.43
C GLY A 142 -26.60 -9.82 11.38
N ASP A 143 -25.94 -10.20 10.29
CA ASP A 143 -25.26 -11.49 10.19
C ASP A 143 -24.17 -11.66 11.23
N GLN A 144 -23.98 -12.89 11.69
CA GLN A 144 -22.87 -13.27 12.55
C GLN A 144 -21.69 -13.77 11.72
N VAL A 145 -20.52 -13.24 12.01
CA VAL A 145 -19.31 -13.49 11.22
C VAL A 145 -18.09 -13.73 12.09
N LEU A 146 -17.13 -14.45 11.53
CA LEU A 146 -15.80 -14.65 12.10
C LEU A 146 -14.79 -13.79 11.34
N VAL A 147 -13.84 -13.19 12.07
CA VAL A 147 -12.77 -12.35 11.50
C VAL A 147 -11.44 -13.07 11.55
N SER A 148 -10.68 -13.01 10.46
CA SER A 148 -9.34 -13.58 10.38
C SER A 148 -8.36 -12.88 11.33
N THR A 149 -7.59 -13.67 12.08
CA THR A 149 -6.59 -13.17 13.03
C THR A 149 -5.27 -12.73 12.39
N LEU A 150 -5.11 -12.89 11.07
CA LEU A 150 -3.88 -12.58 10.36
C LEU A 150 -3.40 -11.14 10.56
N LYS A 151 -4.31 -10.20 10.73
CA LYS A 151 -4.02 -8.77 10.94
C LYS A 151 -4.02 -8.36 12.42
N PHE A 152 -4.14 -9.33 13.33
CA PHE A 152 -4.11 -9.06 14.77
C PHE A 152 -2.72 -9.35 15.34
N ASN A 153 -1.97 -8.30 15.64
CA ASN A 153 -0.62 -8.44 16.20
C ASN A 153 -0.62 -8.64 17.73
N ASN A 154 -1.70 -8.27 18.40
CA ASN A 154 -1.82 -8.19 19.87
C ASN A 154 -2.37 -9.45 20.52
N LEU A 155 -2.48 -10.57 19.80
CA LEU A 155 -2.98 -11.81 20.37
C LEU A 155 -1.85 -12.59 21.06
N LYS A 156 -2.15 -13.19 22.21
CA LYS A 156 -1.23 -14.02 22.97
C LYS A 156 -0.81 -15.27 22.18
N GLY A 157 0.44 -15.67 22.33
CA GLY A 157 1.00 -16.89 21.75
C GLY A 157 1.61 -16.73 20.34
N PRO A 158 2.35 -17.74 19.89
CA PRO A 158 3.02 -17.72 18.58
C PRO A 158 2.01 -17.73 17.44
N LYS A 159 2.23 -16.92 16.42
CA LYS A 159 1.30 -16.75 15.27
C LYS A 159 0.84 -18.07 14.63
N LYS A 160 1.69 -19.09 14.61
CA LYS A 160 1.40 -20.41 14.01
C LYS A 160 0.40 -21.25 14.82
N MET A 161 0.24 -20.97 16.12
CA MET A 161 -0.61 -21.74 17.05
C MET A 161 -1.88 -21.00 17.42
N ARG A 162 -2.09 -19.79 16.90
CA ARG A 162 -3.28 -19.00 17.15
C ARG A 162 -4.46 -19.53 16.33
N ASP A 163 -5.67 -19.37 16.85
CA ASP A 163 -6.88 -19.59 16.06
C ASP A 163 -6.86 -18.67 14.84
N SER A 164 -7.14 -19.23 13.67
CA SER A 164 -7.14 -18.49 12.42
C SER A 164 -8.26 -17.46 12.32
N PHE A 165 -9.32 -17.64 13.09
CA PHE A 165 -10.51 -16.79 13.13
C PHE A 165 -10.97 -16.53 14.55
N VAL A 166 -11.52 -15.34 14.79
CA VAL A 166 -12.10 -14.89 16.06
C VAL A 166 -13.51 -14.37 15.84
N GLY A 167 -14.38 -14.52 16.81
CA GLY A 167 -15.78 -14.09 16.77
C GLY A 167 -16.67 -15.08 17.53
N PRO A 168 -18.01 -15.09 17.39
CA PRO A 168 -18.74 -14.35 16.34
C PRO A 168 -18.92 -12.87 16.65
N PHE A 169 -18.87 -12.04 15.60
CA PHE A 169 -19.22 -10.63 15.64
C PHE A 169 -20.43 -10.37 14.77
N THR A 170 -21.26 -9.38 15.14
CA THR A 170 -22.44 -9.01 14.36
C THR A 170 -22.08 -7.89 13.39
N ILE A 171 -22.54 -7.99 12.14
CA ILE A 171 -22.43 -6.92 11.14
C ILE A 171 -23.42 -5.80 11.51
N ILE A 172 -22.89 -4.58 11.71
CA ILE A 172 -23.71 -3.39 11.95
C ILE A 172 -24.15 -2.79 10.62
N LYS A 173 -23.21 -2.68 9.67
CA LYS A 173 -23.44 -2.00 8.40
C LYS A 173 -22.51 -2.53 7.32
N LEU A 174 -23.02 -2.53 6.08
CA LEU A 174 -22.21 -2.79 4.88
C LEU A 174 -21.59 -1.49 4.39
N VAL A 175 -20.25 -1.46 4.25
CA VAL A 175 -19.49 -0.31 3.77
C VAL A 175 -19.08 -0.56 2.32
N GLY A 176 -19.93 -0.12 1.39
CA GLY A 176 -19.76 -0.45 -0.03
C GLY A 176 -19.91 -1.95 -0.29
N LYS A 177 -19.24 -2.46 -1.34
CA LYS A 177 -19.29 -3.88 -1.72
C LYS A 177 -18.22 -4.75 -1.04
N ASN A 178 -17.16 -4.15 -0.51
CA ASN A 178 -15.93 -4.87 -0.15
C ASN A 178 -15.57 -4.78 1.34
N ALA A 179 -16.36 -4.11 2.16
CA ALA A 179 -16.09 -3.97 3.59
C ALA A 179 -17.36 -4.03 4.42
N VAL A 180 -17.21 -4.48 5.66
CA VAL A 180 -18.28 -4.59 6.66
C VAL A 180 -17.85 -3.94 7.96
N GLU A 181 -18.77 -3.21 8.58
CA GLU A 181 -18.60 -2.65 9.92
C GLU A 181 -19.14 -3.65 10.96
N LEU A 182 -18.29 -4.02 11.91
CA LEU A 182 -18.59 -5.04 12.91
C LEU A 182 -18.78 -4.44 14.29
N LYS A 183 -19.71 -5.03 15.05
CA LYS A 183 -19.84 -4.75 16.47
C LYS A 183 -18.76 -5.50 17.23
N LEU A 184 -17.67 -4.80 17.52
CA LEU A 184 -16.56 -5.36 18.27
C LEU A 184 -16.89 -5.43 19.77
N THR A 185 -16.36 -6.43 20.47
CA THR A 185 -16.39 -6.50 21.93
C THR A 185 -15.41 -5.48 22.54
N GLU A 186 -15.57 -5.19 23.84
CA GLU A 186 -14.71 -4.22 24.55
C GLU A 186 -13.22 -4.55 24.41
N GLU A 187 -12.85 -5.82 24.39
CA GLU A 187 -11.49 -6.31 24.20
C GLU A 187 -10.86 -5.87 22.87
N PHE A 188 -11.68 -5.71 21.82
CA PHE A 188 -11.26 -5.27 20.50
C PHE A 188 -11.57 -3.80 20.21
N SER A 189 -12.01 -3.04 21.21
CA SER A 189 -12.43 -1.63 21.06
C SER A 189 -11.34 -0.72 20.46
N ARG A 190 -10.06 -1.04 20.65
CA ARG A 190 -8.92 -0.32 20.05
C ARG A 190 -8.72 -0.60 18.55
N LYS A 191 -9.45 -1.55 17.97
CA LYS A 191 -9.35 -1.88 16.54
C LYS A 191 -10.36 -1.10 15.73
N HIS A 192 -9.98 -0.79 14.50
CA HIS A 192 -10.92 -0.15 13.57
C HIS A 192 -12.06 -1.13 13.27
N PRO A 193 -13.34 -0.73 13.43
CA PRO A 193 -14.47 -1.65 13.32
C PRO A 193 -14.79 -2.10 11.89
N VAL A 194 -14.19 -1.46 10.87
CA VAL A 194 -14.43 -1.80 9.47
C VAL A 194 -13.39 -2.79 8.97
N PHE A 195 -13.85 -3.93 8.50
CA PHE A 195 -13.01 -5.01 7.97
C PHE A 195 -13.34 -5.30 6.52
N PRO A 196 -12.33 -5.61 5.68
CA PRO A 196 -12.59 -6.06 4.32
C PRO A 196 -13.25 -7.45 4.34
N VAL A 197 -14.18 -7.65 3.44
CA VAL A 197 -14.94 -8.89 3.30
C VAL A 197 -14.01 -10.11 3.13
N SER A 198 -12.87 -9.97 2.50
CA SER A 198 -11.85 -11.03 2.33
C SER A 198 -11.29 -11.59 3.65
N LEU A 199 -11.38 -10.84 4.75
CA LEU A 199 -10.95 -11.27 6.08
C LEU A 199 -12.11 -11.81 6.94
N VAL A 200 -13.32 -11.84 6.41
CA VAL A 200 -14.54 -12.20 7.13
C VAL A 200 -15.09 -13.51 6.57
N LYS A 201 -15.62 -14.37 7.45
CA LYS A 201 -16.32 -15.61 7.09
C LYS A 201 -17.67 -15.68 7.80
N PRO A 202 -18.71 -16.23 7.18
CA PRO A 202 -19.99 -16.43 7.85
C PRO A 202 -19.81 -17.37 9.05
N TYR A 203 -20.49 -17.07 10.14
CA TYR A 203 -20.58 -17.93 11.31
C TYR A 203 -21.87 -18.73 11.25
N PHE A 204 -21.75 -20.05 11.19
CA PHE A 204 -22.88 -20.95 11.27
C PHE A 204 -22.96 -21.56 12.67
N GLN A 205 -24.05 -21.27 13.37
CA GLN A 205 -24.31 -21.85 14.67
C GLN A 205 -24.54 -23.36 14.54
N THR A 206 -23.78 -24.14 15.28
CA THR A 206 -23.95 -25.61 15.28
C THR A 206 -25.26 -25.97 15.95
N GLU A 207 -26.09 -26.79 15.29
CA GLU A 207 -27.31 -27.32 15.91
C GLU A 207 -26.92 -28.17 17.14
N GLU A 208 -27.26 -27.68 18.33
CA GLU A 208 -26.88 -28.28 19.61
C GLU A 208 -27.38 -29.75 19.77
N GLY A 209 -28.50 -30.09 19.12
CA GLY A 209 -29.05 -31.42 19.13
C GLY A 209 -28.30 -32.49 18.35
N LYS A 210 -27.59 -32.07 17.28
CA LYS A 210 -26.87 -33.00 16.39
C LYS A 210 -25.41 -33.24 16.78
N PHE A 211 -24.76 -32.24 17.40
CA PHE A 211 -23.31 -32.30 17.68
C PHE A 211 -22.95 -31.68 19.05
N PRO A 212 -23.39 -32.28 20.17
CA PRO A 212 -23.18 -31.70 21.51
C PRO A 212 -21.70 -31.60 21.91
N SER A 213 -20.82 -32.43 21.33
CA SER A 213 -19.38 -32.41 21.60
C SER A 213 -18.61 -31.27 20.87
N ARG A 214 -19.27 -30.55 19.97
CA ARG A 214 -18.65 -29.42 19.22
C ARG A 214 -18.88 -28.06 19.86
N LYS A 215 -19.38 -28.00 21.10
CA LYS A 215 -19.38 -26.76 21.89
C LYS A 215 -17.93 -26.32 22.12
N LYS A 216 -17.34 -25.60 21.14
CA LYS A 216 -16.18 -24.77 21.41
C LYS A 216 -16.69 -23.56 22.18
N ASN A 217 -16.33 -23.46 23.44
CA ASN A 217 -16.35 -22.16 24.08
C ASN A 217 -15.39 -21.29 23.32
N LEU A 218 -15.92 -20.43 22.43
CA LEU A 218 -15.17 -19.40 21.75
C LEU A 218 -14.83 -18.32 22.80
N THR A 219 -13.93 -18.67 23.71
CA THR A 219 -13.29 -17.65 24.53
C THR A 219 -12.51 -16.76 23.61
N PRO A 220 -12.76 -15.46 23.63
CA PRO A 220 -11.95 -14.54 22.83
C PRO A 220 -10.47 -14.76 23.16
N PRO A 221 -9.60 -14.77 22.16
CA PRO A 221 -8.17 -14.95 22.42
C PRO A 221 -7.68 -13.79 23.28
N GLU A 222 -6.96 -14.13 24.33
CA GLU A 222 -6.37 -13.18 25.27
C GLU A 222 -5.53 -12.13 24.52
N ILE A 223 -5.91 -10.87 24.63
CA ILE A 223 -5.19 -9.73 24.05
C ILE A 223 -4.02 -9.41 24.97
N VAL A 224 -2.82 -9.43 24.44
CA VAL A 224 -1.66 -8.87 25.11
C VAL A 224 -1.71 -7.37 24.90
N GLU A 225 -1.89 -6.60 25.95
CA GLU A 225 -1.64 -5.16 25.91
C GLU A 225 -0.16 -4.97 25.57
N VAL A 226 0.12 -4.60 24.36
CA VAL A 226 1.42 -4.08 24.01
C VAL A 226 1.45 -2.69 24.64
N GLU A 227 2.12 -2.57 25.76
CA GLU A 227 2.48 -1.26 26.28
C GLU A 227 3.24 -0.55 25.16
N ASP A 228 2.62 0.47 24.55
CA ASP A 228 3.26 1.35 23.57
C ASP A 228 4.36 2.22 24.20
N SER A 229 4.61 2.06 25.49
CA SER A 229 5.74 2.68 26.16
C SER A 229 7.00 1.89 25.84
N PRO A 230 7.96 2.50 25.15
CA PRO A 230 9.27 1.89 25.02
C PRO A 230 9.78 1.57 26.42
N GLY A 231 10.17 0.32 26.65
CA GLY A 231 10.66 -0.16 27.94
C GLY A 231 11.76 0.75 28.54
N PRO A 232 12.18 0.53 29.77
CA PRO A 232 13.15 1.41 30.43
C PRO A 232 14.43 1.53 29.61
N VAL A 233 14.89 2.76 29.43
CA VAL A 233 16.11 3.06 28.69
C VAL A 233 17.31 2.38 29.35
N SER A 234 18.01 1.52 28.60
CA SER A 234 19.20 0.84 29.09
C SER A 234 20.45 1.73 28.99
N LYS A 235 20.59 2.43 27.85
CA LYS A 235 21.75 3.27 27.56
C LYS A 235 21.43 4.35 26.55
N ILE A 236 21.97 5.55 26.74
CA ILE A 236 22.02 6.61 25.76
C ILE A 236 23.24 6.36 24.86
N ILE A 237 23.01 6.10 23.58
CA ILE A 237 24.05 5.80 22.58
C ILE A 237 24.67 7.10 22.06
N ARG A 238 23.81 8.09 21.76
CA ARG A 238 24.21 9.36 21.15
C ARG A 238 23.25 10.47 21.54
N ALA A 239 23.77 11.69 21.68
CA ALA A 239 22.99 12.90 21.88
C ALA A 239 23.35 13.90 20.77
N ARG A 240 22.35 14.59 20.21
CA ARG A 240 22.57 15.71 19.29
C ARG A 240 21.66 16.88 19.64
N LYS A 241 22.13 18.09 19.34
CA LYS A 241 21.31 19.29 19.45
C LYS A 241 20.74 19.59 18.05
N ILE A 242 19.45 19.82 17.96
CA ILE A 242 18.77 20.26 16.75
C ILE A 242 17.97 21.52 17.06
N ARG A 243 17.87 22.41 16.08
CA ARG A 243 17.06 23.62 16.19
C ARG A 243 15.75 23.39 15.44
N LEU A 244 14.65 23.26 16.18
CA LEU A 244 13.30 23.08 15.66
C LEU A 244 12.47 24.31 16.06
N ASN A 245 11.85 24.96 15.09
CA ASN A 245 11.00 26.15 15.29
C ASN A 245 11.68 27.24 16.14
N GLY A 246 12.97 27.49 15.88
CA GLY A 246 13.74 28.53 16.58
C GLY A 246 14.19 28.17 18.00
N LYS A 247 13.86 27.00 18.53
CA LYS A 247 14.27 26.51 19.84
C LYS A 247 15.25 25.35 19.72
N ASP A 248 16.30 25.40 20.56
CA ASP A 248 17.28 24.31 20.63
C ASP A 248 16.67 23.13 21.40
N GLN A 249 16.57 21.98 20.74
CA GLN A 249 16.11 20.73 21.34
C GLN A 249 17.23 19.69 21.33
N ARG A 250 17.32 18.89 22.40
CA ARG A 250 18.24 17.74 22.45
C ARG A 250 17.49 16.48 22.05
N GLN A 251 18.02 15.77 21.07
CA GLN A 251 17.57 14.42 20.71
C GLN A 251 18.58 13.40 21.21
N TYR A 252 18.05 12.28 21.70
CA TYR A 252 18.85 11.17 22.22
C TYR A 252 18.53 9.91 21.42
N LEU A 253 19.58 9.22 20.96
CA LEU A 253 19.46 7.86 20.46
C LEU A 253 19.67 6.94 21.68
N VAL A 254 18.65 6.19 22.03
CA VAL A 254 18.63 5.34 23.22
C VAL A 254 18.50 3.87 22.84
N ARG A 255 19.07 2.99 23.67
CA ARG A 255 18.83 1.55 23.62
C ARG A 255 17.90 1.20 24.79
N PHE A 256 16.83 0.49 24.51
CA PHE A 256 15.90 -0.01 25.51
C PHE A 256 16.41 -1.36 26.08
N LYS A 257 15.98 -1.72 27.28
CA LYS A 257 16.15 -3.08 27.80
C LYS A 257 15.15 -3.98 27.10
N ASN A 258 15.63 -5.10 26.54
CA ASN A 258 14.78 -6.18 26.04
C ASN A 258 14.19 -6.95 27.21
#